data_ba5fa837a709bdaeefc3f480c87a5c40
#
_entry.id   ba5fa837a709bdaeefc3f480c87a5c40
#
_cell.length_a   1.000
_cell.length_b   1.000
_cell.length_c   1.000
_cell.angle_alpha   90.00
_cell.angle_beta   90.00
_cell.angle_gamma   90.00
#
_symmetry.space_group_name_H-M   'P 1'
#
loop_
_entity.id
_entity.type
_entity.pdbx_description
1 polymer ?
#
loop_
_entity_poly.entity_id
_entity_poly.type
_entity_poly.pdbx_seq_one_letter_code
_entity_poly.pdbx_strand_id
1 'polypeptide(L)'
;CSSDLQLLKSSMASFLNAMTFPDKTVYPFATPNETDFRNLMDVYLNAVFCPLAMVDKAVFEQEGWHRDKDGTVSGVVYNEMQGALAAPDAQLQDALERAMFPDTAYGFESGGDPESIPALTYEKYKRVYHRHYSAENCCIVLHGKMDMAEKLEFLDREYLSRMPKSGSRPHLTLQNEMPGVCVEIPYYTEQPEPDEVQCALAWYTGAFADRERQLGVEILLGALLSTNSSPLKAALLAEQLGADIDIGFDDSTLQPTLELLLRGATVDSARKFAPAVRKAVDELLKTGIPHDLLLAALNEAEFASLERPGSLPDGVLDAINAATGWLHTGDAALLLHTDKLFAALRNKLEEGWFDTLLRELFAPAPVQVLQIPTAPKTEDAAAPVRTDGKLVLEHP
;
A
#
# COMPACT_ATOMS: atom_id res chain seq x y z
N CYS A 1 19.70 -12.71 1.94
CA CYS A 1 20.61 -13.82 1.62
C CYS A 1 21.77 -13.91 2.60
N SER A 2 22.64 -14.93 2.51
CA SER A 2 23.72 -15.16 3.50
C SER A 2 24.72 -14.01 3.61
N SER A 3 24.94 -13.23 2.54
CA SER A 3 25.78 -12.03 2.54
C SER A 3 25.16 -10.90 3.33
N ASP A 4 23.85 -10.72 3.28
CA ASP A 4 23.12 -9.66 3.98
C ASP A 4 23.11 -9.93 5.49
N LEU A 5 22.99 -11.20 5.89
CA LEU A 5 23.13 -11.63 7.27
C LEU A 5 24.55 -11.42 7.85
N GLN A 6 25.60 -11.55 7.03
CA GLN A 6 26.97 -11.23 7.47
C GLN A 6 27.21 -9.74 7.58
N LEU A 7 26.63 -8.94 6.68
CA LEU A 7 26.63 -7.47 6.77
C LEU A 7 25.92 -6.99 8.03
N LEU A 8 24.72 -7.52 8.31
CA LEU A 8 23.96 -7.21 9.53
C LEU A 8 24.75 -7.50 10.82
N LYS A 9 25.63 -8.51 10.80
CA LYS A 9 26.46 -8.86 11.98
C LYS A 9 27.66 -7.94 12.20
N SER A 10 28.12 -7.25 11.15
CA SER A 10 29.32 -6.40 11.18
C SER A 10 29.05 -4.92 10.94
N SER A 11 27.86 -4.56 10.48
CA SER A 11 27.43 -3.19 10.23
C SER A 11 26.97 -2.49 11.50
N MET A 12 27.13 -1.18 11.55
CA MET A 12 26.58 -0.27 12.56
C MET A 12 25.21 0.28 12.13
N ALA A 13 24.57 -0.32 11.13
CA ALA A 13 23.28 0.12 10.63
C ALA A 13 22.22 0.11 11.74
N SER A 14 21.48 1.21 11.84
CA SER A 14 20.28 1.31 12.66
C SER A 14 19.04 0.82 11.93
N PHE A 15 19.09 0.75 10.59
CA PHE A 15 18.00 0.23 9.75
C PHE A 15 18.55 -0.34 8.44
N LEU A 16 18.05 -1.52 8.07
CA LEU A 16 18.32 -2.20 6.79
C LEU A 16 17.05 -2.92 6.36
N ASN A 17 16.56 -2.65 5.15
CA ASN A 17 15.39 -3.36 4.61
C ASN A 17 15.34 -3.31 3.08
N ALA A 18 14.43 -4.12 2.51
CA ALA A 18 13.88 -3.98 1.18
C ALA A 18 12.35 -4.02 1.31
N MET A 19 11.66 -3.03 0.79
CA MET A 19 10.23 -2.85 0.99
C MET A 19 9.53 -2.77 -0.36
N THR A 20 8.53 -3.62 -0.56
CA THR A 20 7.70 -3.64 -1.77
C THR A 20 6.39 -2.91 -1.51
N PHE A 21 6.08 -1.97 -2.39
CA PHE A 21 4.83 -1.22 -2.43
C PHE A 21 4.10 -1.51 -3.75
N PRO A 22 2.84 -1.15 -3.89
CA PRO A 22 2.08 -1.41 -5.12
C PRO A 22 2.69 -0.80 -6.39
N ASP A 23 3.45 0.30 -6.27
CA ASP A 23 3.98 1.08 -7.39
C ASP A 23 5.50 1.34 -7.33
N LYS A 24 6.17 0.90 -6.28
CA LYS A 24 7.61 1.09 -6.07
C LYS A 24 8.20 -0.01 -5.21
N THR A 25 9.48 -0.26 -5.40
CA THR A 25 10.29 -1.03 -4.45
C THR A 25 11.38 -0.12 -3.93
N VAL A 26 11.53 -0.04 -2.61
CA VAL A 26 12.54 0.79 -1.96
C VAL A 26 13.55 -0.07 -1.19
N TYR A 27 14.78 0.35 -1.21
CA TYR A 27 15.90 -0.33 -0.58
C TYR A 27 16.57 0.62 0.42
N PRO A 28 15.93 0.89 1.56
CA PRO A 28 16.42 1.86 2.53
C PRO A 28 17.44 1.25 3.48
N PHE A 29 18.40 2.07 3.85
CA PHE A 29 19.29 1.80 4.99
C PHE A 29 19.59 3.09 5.76
N ALA A 30 19.93 2.95 7.03
CA ALA A 30 20.40 4.05 7.87
C ALA A 30 21.54 3.59 8.77
N THR A 31 22.56 4.42 8.90
CA THR A 31 23.69 4.21 9.81
C THR A 31 24.25 5.56 10.28
N PRO A 32 24.68 5.69 11.55
CA PRO A 32 25.32 6.89 12.05
C PRO A 32 26.81 6.97 11.68
N ASN A 33 27.39 5.92 11.06
CA ASN A 33 28.81 5.83 10.75
C ASN A 33 29.05 6.08 9.25
N GLU A 34 29.87 7.07 8.91
CA GLU A 34 30.12 7.48 7.53
C GLU A 34 30.84 6.40 6.69
N THR A 35 31.79 5.66 7.29
CA THR A 35 32.47 4.57 6.58
C THR A 35 31.52 3.42 6.30
N ASP A 36 30.69 3.07 7.27
CA ASP A 36 29.65 2.05 7.13
C ASP A 36 28.60 2.49 6.09
N PHE A 37 28.20 3.77 6.09
CA PHE A 37 27.29 4.33 5.09
C PHE A 37 27.81 4.11 3.66
N ARG A 38 29.08 4.38 3.42
CA ARG A 38 29.69 4.17 2.10
C ARG A 38 29.69 2.71 1.70
N ASN A 39 30.02 1.82 2.64
CA ASN A 39 30.04 0.37 2.39
C ASN A 39 28.62 -0.15 2.10
N LEU A 40 27.64 0.27 2.90
CA LEU A 40 26.24 -0.10 2.69
C LEU A 40 25.69 0.44 1.36
N MET A 41 26.04 1.68 1.00
CA MET A 41 25.67 2.27 -0.28
C MET A 41 26.18 1.42 -1.45
N ASP A 42 27.43 0.99 -1.42
CA ASP A 42 28.02 0.12 -2.45
C ASP A 42 27.34 -1.24 -2.52
N VAL A 43 27.10 -1.86 -1.36
CA VAL A 43 26.44 -3.18 -1.30
C VAL A 43 24.99 -3.11 -1.78
N TYR A 44 24.21 -2.11 -1.33
CA TYR A 44 22.81 -1.95 -1.75
C TYR A 44 22.69 -1.64 -3.24
N LEU A 45 23.52 -0.73 -3.76
CA LEU A 45 23.54 -0.42 -5.20
C LEU A 45 23.94 -1.64 -6.03
N ASN A 46 24.91 -2.42 -5.55
CA ASN A 46 25.29 -3.65 -6.23
C ASN A 46 24.16 -4.69 -6.22
N ALA A 47 23.50 -4.88 -5.06
CA ALA A 47 22.37 -5.80 -4.94
C ALA A 47 21.18 -5.40 -5.83
N VAL A 48 20.93 -4.08 -5.98
CA VAL A 48 19.83 -3.57 -6.80
C VAL A 48 20.16 -3.60 -8.29
N PHE A 49 21.36 -3.16 -8.70
CA PHE A 49 21.69 -2.99 -10.11
C PHE A 49 22.48 -4.16 -10.74
N CYS A 50 23.06 -5.03 -9.90
CA CYS A 50 23.81 -6.19 -10.35
C CYS A 50 23.41 -7.45 -9.55
N PRO A 51 22.12 -7.77 -9.38
CA PRO A 51 21.70 -8.86 -8.51
C PRO A 51 22.18 -10.21 -9.04
N LEU A 52 22.64 -11.06 -8.14
CA LEU A 52 23.18 -12.39 -8.47
C LEU A 52 22.15 -13.26 -9.20
N ALA A 53 20.86 -13.11 -8.89
CA ALA A 53 19.77 -13.80 -9.54
C ALA A 53 19.67 -13.54 -11.06
N MET A 54 20.30 -12.49 -11.59
CA MET A 54 20.34 -12.23 -13.04
C MET A 54 21.34 -13.09 -13.80
N VAL A 55 22.36 -13.61 -13.11
CA VAL A 55 23.43 -14.42 -13.69
C VAL A 55 23.42 -15.86 -13.22
N ASP A 56 22.80 -16.14 -12.08
CA ASP A 56 22.68 -17.48 -11.51
C ASP A 56 21.21 -17.87 -11.32
N LYS A 57 20.74 -18.80 -12.16
CA LYS A 57 19.36 -19.30 -12.10
C LYS A 57 19.04 -20.00 -10.77
N ALA A 58 20.02 -20.62 -10.12
CA ALA A 58 19.78 -21.30 -8.84
C ALA A 58 19.35 -20.31 -7.74
N VAL A 59 19.84 -19.06 -7.79
CA VAL A 59 19.39 -18.01 -6.87
C VAL A 59 17.93 -17.63 -7.14
N PHE A 60 17.53 -17.51 -8.40
CA PHE A 60 16.11 -17.28 -8.75
C PHE A 60 15.21 -18.43 -8.28
N GLU A 61 15.66 -19.68 -8.46
CA GLU A 61 14.88 -20.86 -8.04
C GLU A 61 14.77 -20.95 -6.51
N GLN A 62 15.83 -20.62 -5.78
CA GLN A 62 15.82 -20.62 -4.31
C GLN A 62 14.94 -19.49 -3.75
N GLU A 63 15.14 -18.27 -4.21
CA GLU A 63 14.46 -17.09 -3.67
C GLU A 63 13.02 -16.96 -4.20
N GLY A 64 12.80 -17.20 -5.48
CA GLY A 64 11.49 -17.09 -6.11
C GLY A 64 10.63 -18.33 -5.89
N TRP A 65 10.83 -19.32 -6.78
CA TRP A 65 10.11 -20.60 -6.69
C TRP A 65 10.83 -21.70 -7.48
N HIS A 66 10.61 -22.95 -7.07
CA HIS A 66 11.03 -24.15 -7.77
C HIS A 66 10.10 -25.33 -7.46
N ARG A 67 10.24 -26.44 -8.21
CA ARG A 67 9.60 -27.72 -7.87
C ARG A 67 10.60 -28.66 -7.27
N ASP A 68 10.28 -29.20 -6.12
CA ASP A 68 11.01 -30.28 -5.48
C ASP A 68 10.86 -31.60 -6.24
N LYS A 69 11.65 -32.61 -5.87
CA LYS A 69 11.63 -33.93 -6.51
C LYS A 69 10.31 -34.67 -6.40
N ASP A 70 9.53 -34.38 -5.37
CA ASP A 70 8.20 -34.92 -5.13
C ASP A 70 7.09 -34.16 -5.85
N GLY A 71 7.43 -33.05 -6.56
CA GLY A 71 6.51 -32.20 -7.28
C GLY A 71 5.98 -31.02 -6.49
N THR A 72 6.31 -30.91 -5.20
CA THR A 72 5.91 -29.77 -4.34
C THR A 72 6.53 -28.48 -4.87
N VAL A 73 5.76 -27.39 -4.81
CA VAL A 73 6.27 -26.04 -5.12
C VAL A 73 6.78 -25.42 -3.82
N SER A 74 7.99 -24.87 -3.87
CA SER A 74 8.62 -24.15 -2.77
C SER A 74 9.48 -23.00 -3.28
N GLY A 75 9.94 -22.14 -2.39
CA GLY A 75 10.73 -20.94 -2.66
C GLY A 75 10.46 -19.89 -1.60
N VAL A 76 11.40 -19.00 -1.35
CA VAL A 76 11.25 -18.00 -0.28
C VAL A 76 10.03 -17.12 -0.52
N VAL A 77 9.96 -16.45 -1.69
CA VAL A 77 8.84 -15.57 -2.04
C VAL A 77 7.52 -16.34 -2.15
N TYR A 78 7.53 -17.54 -2.77
CA TYR A 78 6.32 -18.35 -2.88
C TYR A 78 5.74 -18.70 -1.51
N ASN A 79 6.57 -19.19 -0.59
CA ASN A 79 6.12 -19.58 0.75
C ASN A 79 5.68 -18.38 1.59
N GLU A 80 6.37 -17.24 1.47
CA GLU A 80 6.01 -15.99 2.14
C GLU A 80 4.64 -15.50 1.68
N MET A 81 4.39 -15.44 0.38
CA MET A 81 3.11 -14.99 -0.17
C MET A 81 1.97 -15.95 0.10
N GLN A 82 2.24 -17.26 0.10
CA GLN A 82 1.25 -18.26 0.52
C GLN A 82 0.82 -18.04 1.98
N GLY A 83 1.78 -17.73 2.86
CA GLY A 83 1.49 -17.39 4.26
C GLY A 83 0.77 -16.05 4.42
N ALA A 84 1.20 -15.02 3.71
CA ALA A 84 0.62 -13.67 3.77
C ALA A 84 -0.85 -13.66 3.33
N LEU A 85 -1.20 -14.37 2.26
CA LEU A 85 -2.56 -14.42 1.72
C LEU A 85 -3.43 -15.53 2.33
N ALA A 86 -2.96 -16.23 3.37
CA ALA A 86 -3.77 -17.23 4.06
C ALA A 86 -4.83 -16.61 4.99
N ALA A 87 -4.57 -15.40 5.51
CA ALA A 87 -5.48 -14.71 6.42
C ALA A 87 -6.73 -14.17 5.70
N PRO A 88 -7.93 -14.24 6.33
CA PRO A 88 -9.16 -13.71 5.73
C PRO A 88 -9.05 -12.21 5.38
N ASP A 89 -8.45 -11.41 6.24
CA ASP A 89 -8.27 -9.97 6.00
C ASP A 89 -7.43 -9.68 4.75
N ALA A 90 -6.35 -10.44 4.54
CA ALA A 90 -5.50 -10.29 3.35
C ALA A 90 -6.24 -10.67 2.05
N GLN A 91 -7.08 -11.72 2.10
CA GLN A 91 -7.91 -12.12 0.96
C GLN A 91 -8.99 -11.09 0.65
N LEU A 92 -9.59 -10.48 1.68
CA LEU A 92 -10.56 -9.41 1.54
C LEU A 92 -9.92 -8.18 0.92
N GLN A 93 -8.73 -7.80 1.40
CA GLN A 93 -7.97 -6.66 0.88
C GLN A 93 -7.58 -6.85 -0.59
N ASP A 94 -7.02 -8.01 -0.96
CA ASP A 94 -6.70 -8.35 -2.35
C ASP A 94 -7.94 -8.28 -3.26
N ALA A 95 -9.08 -8.78 -2.79
CA ALA A 95 -10.33 -8.71 -3.55
C ALA A 95 -10.85 -7.28 -3.70
N LEU A 96 -10.70 -6.45 -2.67
CA LEU A 96 -11.08 -5.03 -2.70
C LEU A 96 -10.20 -4.24 -3.68
N GLU A 97 -8.89 -4.42 -3.64
CA GLU A 97 -7.95 -3.78 -4.55
C GLU A 97 -8.22 -4.18 -6.01
N ARG A 98 -8.46 -5.46 -6.27
CA ARG A 98 -8.85 -5.95 -7.61
C ARG A 98 -10.18 -5.35 -8.09
N ALA A 99 -11.14 -5.15 -7.20
CA ALA A 99 -12.43 -4.54 -7.54
C ALA A 99 -12.32 -3.04 -7.77
N MET A 100 -11.44 -2.35 -7.03
CA MET A 100 -11.18 -0.93 -7.21
C MET A 100 -10.30 -0.62 -8.42
N PHE A 101 -9.28 -1.43 -8.69
CA PHE A 101 -8.24 -1.15 -9.67
C PHE A 101 -8.10 -2.22 -10.76
N PRO A 102 -9.19 -2.62 -11.46
CA PRO A 102 -9.14 -3.72 -12.43
C PRO A 102 -8.21 -3.48 -13.63
N ASP A 103 -7.92 -2.23 -13.96
CA ASP A 103 -7.17 -1.85 -15.18
C ASP A 103 -5.77 -1.30 -14.88
N THR A 104 -5.34 -1.27 -13.62
CA THR A 104 -4.05 -0.67 -13.22
C THR A 104 -3.20 -1.63 -12.38
N ALA A 105 -1.95 -1.24 -12.11
CA ALA A 105 -1.05 -2.04 -11.29
C ALA A 105 -1.55 -2.24 -9.85
N TYR A 106 -2.35 -1.30 -9.33
CA TYR A 106 -2.89 -1.35 -7.97
C TYR A 106 -3.91 -2.47 -7.73
N GLY A 107 -4.44 -3.09 -8.78
CA GLY A 107 -5.33 -4.27 -8.68
C GLY A 107 -4.58 -5.60 -8.58
N PHE A 108 -3.27 -5.59 -8.40
CA PHE A 108 -2.46 -6.80 -8.27
C PHE A 108 -1.70 -6.79 -6.96
N GLU A 109 -1.67 -7.97 -6.29
CA GLU A 109 -0.83 -8.17 -5.11
C GLU A 109 0.66 -7.94 -5.44
N SER A 110 1.29 -6.96 -4.79
CA SER A 110 2.65 -6.52 -5.12
C SER A 110 3.73 -7.54 -4.77
N GLY A 111 3.50 -8.39 -3.77
CA GLY A 111 4.38 -9.50 -3.41
C GLY A 111 4.25 -10.70 -4.35
N GLY A 112 3.18 -10.75 -5.14
CA GLY A 112 2.87 -11.81 -6.10
C GLY A 112 1.82 -12.80 -5.59
N ASP A 113 0.93 -13.19 -6.49
CA ASP A 113 -0.11 -14.17 -6.23
C ASP A 113 0.48 -15.59 -6.22
N PRO A 114 0.37 -16.37 -5.14
CA PRO A 114 0.87 -17.75 -5.06
C PRO A 114 0.36 -18.68 -6.16
N GLU A 115 -0.84 -18.46 -6.68
CA GLU A 115 -1.37 -19.23 -7.82
C GLU A 115 -0.65 -18.91 -9.13
N SER A 116 -0.18 -17.66 -9.27
CA SER A 116 0.48 -17.14 -10.47
C SER A 116 2.01 -17.29 -10.45
N ILE A 117 2.64 -17.28 -9.26
CA ILE A 117 4.10 -17.38 -9.10
C ILE A 117 4.69 -18.59 -9.82
N PRO A 118 4.10 -19.83 -9.76
CA PRO A 118 4.65 -21.00 -10.44
C PRO A 118 4.61 -20.95 -11.97
N ALA A 119 3.96 -19.97 -12.57
CA ALA A 119 3.96 -19.70 -14.00
C ALA A 119 5.09 -18.74 -14.44
N LEU A 120 5.82 -18.14 -13.50
CA LEU A 120 6.95 -17.27 -13.82
C LEU A 120 8.16 -18.08 -14.25
N THR A 121 8.74 -17.70 -15.39
CA THR A 121 9.96 -18.30 -15.89
C THR A 121 11.15 -17.38 -15.60
N TYR A 122 12.35 -17.97 -15.52
CA TYR A 122 13.59 -17.21 -15.36
C TYR A 122 13.79 -16.15 -16.45
N GLU A 123 13.40 -16.46 -17.71
CA GLU A 123 13.50 -15.50 -18.81
C GLU A 123 12.49 -14.35 -18.67
N LYS A 124 11.29 -14.63 -18.15
CA LYS A 124 10.31 -13.59 -17.84
C LYS A 124 10.78 -12.68 -16.72
N TYR A 125 11.34 -13.26 -15.64
CA TYR A 125 11.96 -12.53 -14.54
C TYR A 125 13.04 -11.57 -15.04
N LYS A 126 14.00 -12.05 -15.86
CA LYS A 126 15.07 -11.21 -16.41
C LYS A 126 14.53 -10.06 -17.28
N ARG A 127 13.50 -10.31 -18.12
CA ARG A 127 12.89 -9.25 -18.93
C ARG A 127 12.24 -8.17 -18.08
N VAL A 128 11.49 -8.55 -17.04
CA VAL A 128 10.85 -7.61 -16.12
C VAL A 128 11.92 -6.78 -15.39
N TYR A 129 12.95 -7.43 -14.88
CA TYR A 129 14.07 -6.74 -14.24
C TYR A 129 14.69 -5.70 -15.17
N HIS A 130 15.10 -6.08 -16.38
CA HIS A 130 15.71 -5.16 -17.35
C HIS A 130 14.79 -4.03 -17.79
N ARG A 131 13.49 -4.23 -17.76
CA ARG A 131 12.50 -3.19 -18.08
C ARG A 131 12.40 -2.15 -16.98
N HIS A 132 12.45 -2.55 -15.73
CA HIS A 132 12.12 -1.68 -14.59
C HIS A 132 13.36 -1.19 -13.83
N TYR A 133 14.45 -1.92 -13.81
CA TYR A 133 15.67 -1.58 -13.08
C TYR A 133 16.68 -0.91 -14.02
N SER A 134 16.52 0.40 -14.18
CA SER A 134 17.39 1.25 -15.00
C SER A 134 17.62 2.58 -14.31
N ALA A 135 18.67 3.31 -14.71
CA ALA A 135 18.98 4.63 -14.14
C ALA A 135 17.84 5.65 -14.35
N GLU A 136 17.12 5.55 -15.47
CA GLU A 136 15.99 6.44 -15.79
C GLU A 136 14.74 6.16 -14.93
N ASN A 137 14.61 4.95 -14.40
CA ASN A 137 13.50 4.53 -13.54
C ASN A 137 13.93 4.35 -12.09
N CYS A 138 14.91 5.14 -11.64
CA CYS A 138 15.47 5.09 -10.30
C CYS A 138 15.43 6.47 -9.64
N CYS A 139 15.07 6.51 -8.36
CA CYS A 139 15.22 7.66 -7.50
C CYS A 139 16.17 7.31 -6.37
N ILE A 140 17.28 8.04 -6.24
CA ILE A 140 18.24 7.85 -5.14
C ILE A 140 18.14 9.06 -4.24
N VAL A 141 17.81 8.83 -2.97
CA VAL A 141 17.70 9.87 -1.95
C VAL A 141 18.82 9.70 -0.93
N LEU A 142 19.56 10.74 -0.69
CA LEU A 142 20.60 10.81 0.33
C LEU A 142 20.18 11.81 1.40
N HIS A 143 20.10 11.38 2.65
CA HIS A 143 19.71 12.20 3.79
C HIS A 143 20.76 12.14 4.89
N GLY A 144 21.10 13.30 5.47
CA GLY A 144 22.01 13.43 6.60
C GLY A 144 23.21 14.32 6.34
N LYS A 145 24.06 14.44 7.37
CA LYS A 145 25.30 15.23 7.28
C LYS A 145 26.42 14.35 6.69
N MET A 146 26.72 14.57 5.42
CA MET A 146 27.75 13.83 4.67
C MET A 146 28.40 14.74 3.61
N ASP A 147 29.55 14.33 3.06
CA ASP A 147 30.10 14.94 1.84
C ASP A 147 29.25 14.49 0.63
N MET A 148 28.28 15.34 0.29
CA MET A 148 27.33 15.07 -0.78
C MET A 148 28.02 14.97 -2.15
N ALA A 149 29.06 15.79 -2.40
CA ALA A 149 29.78 15.79 -3.67
C ALA A 149 30.52 14.45 -3.88
N GLU A 150 31.19 13.94 -2.85
CA GLU A 150 31.85 12.63 -2.89
C GLU A 150 30.84 11.48 -3.16
N LYS A 151 29.67 11.54 -2.50
CA LYS A 151 28.65 10.49 -2.68
C LYS A 151 28.04 10.52 -4.09
N LEU A 152 27.76 11.71 -4.62
CA LEU A 152 27.24 11.85 -5.99
C LEU A 152 28.29 11.43 -7.04
N GLU A 153 29.57 11.76 -6.85
CA GLU A 153 30.66 11.29 -7.73
C GLU A 153 30.78 9.78 -7.70
N PHE A 154 30.67 9.16 -6.51
CA PHE A 154 30.70 7.72 -6.38
C PHE A 154 29.52 7.07 -7.13
N LEU A 155 28.30 7.57 -6.93
CA LEU A 155 27.09 7.07 -7.60
C LEU A 155 27.21 7.12 -9.12
N ASP A 156 27.67 8.27 -9.66
CA ASP A 156 27.83 8.44 -11.10
C ASP A 156 28.92 7.52 -11.67
N ARG A 157 30.11 7.58 -11.09
CA ARG A 157 31.29 6.84 -11.60
C ARG A 157 31.13 5.33 -11.52
N GLU A 158 30.61 4.81 -10.38
CA GLU A 158 30.58 3.36 -10.16
C GLU A 158 29.32 2.68 -10.70
N TYR A 159 28.22 3.42 -10.79
CA TYR A 159 26.92 2.82 -11.17
C TYR A 159 26.24 3.54 -12.35
N LEU A 160 25.80 4.78 -12.21
CA LEU A 160 24.87 5.41 -13.14
C LEU A 160 25.47 5.60 -14.55
N SER A 161 26.72 6.05 -14.66
CA SER A 161 27.41 6.20 -15.96
C SER A 161 27.69 4.91 -16.69
N ARG A 162 27.64 3.76 -15.98
CA ARG A 162 27.87 2.43 -16.55
C ARG A 162 26.59 1.70 -16.94
N MET A 163 25.45 2.20 -16.50
CA MET A 163 24.16 1.56 -16.79
C MET A 163 23.72 1.84 -18.24
N PRO A 164 23.12 0.84 -18.91
CA PRO A 164 22.52 1.07 -20.20
C PRO A 164 21.35 2.04 -20.08
N LYS A 165 21.20 2.95 -21.05
CA LYS A 165 20.01 3.77 -21.16
C LYS A 165 18.86 2.92 -21.66
N SER A 166 17.79 2.82 -20.89
CA SER A 166 16.60 2.02 -21.26
C SER A 166 15.62 2.77 -22.17
N GLY A 167 15.65 4.10 -22.12
CA GLY A 167 14.84 4.95 -23.00
C GLY A 167 13.39 5.17 -22.62
N SER A 168 12.85 4.48 -21.59
CA SER A 168 11.49 4.73 -21.13
C SER A 168 11.32 4.43 -19.63
N ARG A 169 10.69 5.38 -18.94
CA ARG A 169 10.17 5.19 -17.59
C ARG A 169 8.71 4.69 -17.71
N PRO A 170 8.34 3.59 -17.04
CA PRO A 170 6.93 3.19 -16.95
C PRO A 170 6.09 4.31 -16.32
N HIS A 171 4.90 4.52 -16.84
CA HIS A 171 3.96 5.51 -16.29
C HIS A 171 2.87 4.79 -15.52
N LEU A 172 2.58 5.30 -14.32
CA LEU A 172 1.41 4.90 -13.57
C LEU A 172 0.16 5.52 -14.20
N THR A 173 -0.93 4.79 -14.22
CA THR A 173 -2.21 5.23 -14.75
C THR A 173 -3.26 5.27 -13.66
N LEU A 174 -4.16 6.24 -13.74
CA LEU A 174 -5.33 6.31 -12.87
C LEU A 174 -6.38 5.29 -13.33
N GLN A 175 -7.03 4.66 -12.38
CA GLN A 175 -8.23 3.87 -12.62
C GLN A 175 -9.42 4.82 -12.80
N ASN A 176 -10.30 4.52 -13.76
CA ASN A 176 -11.60 5.14 -13.80
C ASN A 176 -12.41 4.71 -12.57
N GLU A 177 -13.18 5.64 -12.01
CA GLU A 177 -14.06 5.33 -10.89
C GLU A 177 -15.01 4.17 -11.22
N MET A 178 -15.20 3.25 -10.24
CA MET A 178 -16.03 2.06 -10.37
C MET A 178 -17.17 2.08 -9.32
N PRO A 179 -18.01 3.13 -9.29
CA PRO A 179 -19.03 3.27 -8.25
C PRO A 179 -20.10 2.17 -8.35
N GLY A 180 -20.53 1.69 -7.19
CA GLY A 180 -21.60 0.71 -7.08
C GLY A 180 -21.24 -0.73 -7.44
N VAL A 181 -19.96 -1.05 -7.63
CA VAL A 181 -19.49 -2.43 -7.79
C VAL A 181 -19.65 -3.17 -6.46
N CYS A 182 -20.29 -4.37 -6.51
CA CYS A 182 -20.42 -5.25 -5.36
C CYS A 182 -19.92 -6.64 -5.76
N VAL A 183 -18.95 -7.16 -4.99
CA VAL A 183 -18.33 -8.47 -5.20
C VAL A 183 -18.55 -9.33 -3.97
N GLU A 184 -18.88 -10.59 -4.14
CA GLU A 184 -18.94 -11.57 -3.07
C GLU A 184 -17.84 -12.62 -3.28
N ILE A 185 -17.04 -12.86 -2.24
CA ILE A 185 -15.97 -13.85 -2.24
C ILE A 185 -16.18 -14.87 -1.11
N PRO A 186 -15.85 -16.15 -1.32
CA PRO A 186 -15.84 -17.11 -0.23
C PRO A 186 -14.55 -16.98 0.59
N TYR A 187 -14.67 -17.20 1.89
CA TYR A 187 -13.55 -17.54 2.76
C TYR A 187 -13.76 -18.97 3.27
N TYR A 188 -12.87 -19.88 2.89
CA TYR A 188 -13.02 -21.29 3.22
C TYR A 188 -12.53 -21.59 4.63
N THR A 189 -13.43 -22.08 5.48
CA THR A 189 -13.15 -22.47 6.87
C THR A 189 -13.89 -23.77 7.21
N GLU A 190 -13.31 -24.59 8.11
CA GLU A 190 -13.92 -25.85 8.55
C GLU A 190 -15.24 -25.64 9.30
N GLN A 191 -15.38 -24.51 9.98
CA GLN A 191 -16.54 -24.17 10.80
C GLN A 191 -17.02 -22.76 10.41
N PRO A 192 -17.76 -22.62 9.31
CA PRO A 192 -18.28 -21.31 8.90
C PRO A 192 -19.44 -20.89 9.82
N GLU A 193 -19.24 -19.74 10.49
CA GLU A 193 -20.30 -19.13 11.29
C GLU A 193 -21.02 -18.05 10.47
N PRO A 194 -22.35 -17.94 10.56
CA PRO A 194 -23.14 -17.04 9.72
C PRO A 194 -22.96 -15.55 10.08
N ASP A 195 -22.41 -15.24 11.24
CA ASP A 195 -22.11 -13.90 11.76
C ASP A 195 -20.62 -13.53 11.70
N GLU A 196 -19.83 -14.26 10.95
CA GLU A 196 -18.43 -13.96 10.67
C GLU A 196 -18.21 -13.34 9.28
N VAL A 197 -19.26 -12.85 8.64
CA VAL A 197 -19.14 -12.13 7.37
C VAL A 197 -18.39 -10.81 7.59
N GLN A 198 -17.44 -10.53 6.70
CA GLN A 198 -16.78 -9.23 6.63
C GLN A 198 -17.27 -8.45 5.39
N CYS A 199 -17.41 -7.15 5.51
CA CYS A 199 -17.82 -6.28 4.41
C CYS A 199 -16.92 -5.05 4.33
N ALA A 200 -16.14 -4.94 3.26
CA ALA A 200 -15.34 -3.75 2.96
C ALA A 200 -16.10 -2.82 2.01
N LEU A 201 -16.08 -1.53 2.33
CA LEU A 201 -16.52 -0.45 1.45
C LEU A 201 -15.35 0.46 1.17
N ALA A 202 -15.13 0.84 -0.09
CA ALA A 202 -14.02 1.72 -0.44
C ALA A 202 -14.43 2.83 -1.41
N TRP A 203 -13.73 3.97 -1.28
CA TRP A 203 -13.88 5.17 -2.10
C TRP A 203 -12.51 5.71 -2.52
N TYR A 204 -12.43 6.33 -3.69
CA TYR A 204 -11.30 7.17 -4.05
C TYR A 204 -11.43 8.53 -3.37
N THR A 205 -10.36 9.03 -2.77
CA THR A 205 -10.39 10.31 -2.04
C THR A 205 -10.00 11.52 -2.88
N GLY A 206 -9.51 11.28 -4.09
CA GLY A 206 -9.07 12.31 -5.02
C GLY A 206 -7.69 12.02 -5.61
N ALA A 207 -7.00 13.05 -6.06
CA ALA A 207 -5.66 12.92 -6.62
C ALA A 207 -4.59 12.97 -5.52
N PHE A 208 -3.54 12.16 -5.65
CA PHE A 208 -2.37 12.22 -4.76
C PHE A 208 -1.77 13.63 -4.65
N ALA A 209 -1.69 14.36 -5.77
CA ALA A 209 -1.10 15.69 -5.80
C ALA A 209 -1.86 16.76 -5.00
N ASP A 210 -3.15 16.53 -4.73
CA ASP A 210 -3.96 17.43 -3.89
C ASP A 210 -3.73 17.13 -2.39
N ARG A 211 -2.54 17.48 -1.91
CA ARG A 211 -2.11 17.19 -0.52
C ARG A 211 -2.98 17.88 0.52
N GLU A 212 -3.54 19.05 0.20
CA GLU A 212 -4.47 19.75 1.10
C GLU A 212 -5.75 18.94 1.29
N ARG A 213 -6.29 18.38 0.21
CA ARG A 213 -7.45 17.49 0.28
C ARG A 213 -7.13 16.20 1.03
N GLN A 214 -5.99 15.55 0.75
CA GLN A 214 -5.64 14.28 1.41
C GLN A 214 -5.43 14.46 2.92
N LEU A 215 -4.71 15.49 3.34
CA LEU A 215 -4.57 15.83 4.75
C LEU A 215 -5.94 16.23 5.38
N GLY A 216 -6.78 16.91 4.62
CA GLY A 216 -8.15 17.19 5.05
C GLY A 216 -9.00 15.94 5.26
N VAL A 217 -8.85 14.92 4.40
CA VAL A 217 -9.50 13.60 4.57
C VAL A 217 -8.99 12.93 5.84
N GLU A 218 -7.68 12.88 6.06
CA GLU A 218 -7.09 12.30 7.27
C GLU A 218 -7.66 12.93 8.55
N ILE A 219 -7.69 14.28 8.61
CA ILE A 219 -8.26 15.02 9.74
C ILE A 219 -9.77 14.72 9.92
N LEU A 220 -10.51 14.68 8.82
CA LEU A 220 -11.95 14.37 8.83
C LEU A 220 -12.21 12.97 9.40
N LEU A 221 -11.45 11.97 8.95
CA LEU A 221 -11.55 10.60 9.44
C LEU A 221 -11.15 10.49 10.92
N GLY A 222 -10.09 11.18 11.32
CA GLY A 222 -9.68 11.29 12.73
C GLY A 222 -10.81 11.85 13.61
N ALA A 223 -11.48 12.91 13.18
CA ALA A 223 -12.60 13.50 13.92
C ALA A 223 -13.83 12.57 13.99
N LEU A 224 -14.16 11.88 12.90
CA LEU A 224 -15.45 11.20 12.75
C LEU A 224 -15.45 9.72 13.08
N LEU A 225 -14.28 9.04 13.03
CA LEU A 225 -14.22 7.57 13.00
C LEU A 225 -13.13 6.98 13.92
N SER A 226 -12.22 7.78 14.51
CA SER A 226 -11.04 7.27 15.24
C SER A 226 -11.38 6.45 16.48
N THR A 227 -12.51 6.74 17.15
CA THR A 227 -12.95 6.06 18.38
C THR A 227 -14.41 5.62 18.27
N ASN A 228 -14.82 4.65 19.12
CA ASN A 228 -16.22 4.22 19.18
C ASN A 228 -17.21 5.33 19.59
N SER A 229 -16.73 6.42 20.16
CA SER A 229 -17.52 7.61 20.50
C SER A 229 -17.49 8.70 19.43
N SER A 230 -16.67 8.54 18.39
CA SER A 230 -16.64 9.48 17.27
C SER A 230 -17.97 9.45 16.50
N PRO A 231 -18.50 10.62 16.05
CA PRO A 231 -19.90 10.75 15.64
C PRO A 231 -20.36 9.75 14.58
N LEU A 232 -19.58 9.56 13.52
CA LEU A 232 -19.94 8.66 12.44
C LEU A 232 -19.81 7.19 12.87
N LYS A 233 -18.71 6.84 13.56
CA LYS A 233 -18.52 5.46 14.06
C LYS A 233 -19.59 5.08 15.06
N ALA A 234 -19.91 5.97 16.00
CA ALA A 234 -20.98 5.74 17.00
C ALA A 234 -22.36 5.54 16.34
N ALA A 235 -22.69 6.34 15.32
CA ALA A 235 -23.94 6.21 14.58
C ALA A 235 -24.01 4.86 13.84
N LEU A 236 -22.92 4.41 13.23
CA LEU A 236 -22.85 3.14 12.53
C LEU A 236 -22.91 1.92 13.49
N LEU A 237 -22.23 1.99 14.62
CA LEU A 237 -22.30 0.94 15.65
C LEU A 237 -23.70 0.83 16.27
N ALA A 238 -24.44 1.94 16.37
CA ALA A 238 -25.83 1.93 16.85
C ALA A 238 -26.81 1.18 15.92
N GLU A 239 -26.48 1.03 14.64
CA GLU A 239 -27.28 0.23 13.70
C GLU A 239 -27.13 -1.30 13.93
N GLN A 240 -26.17 -1.73 14.75
CA GLN A 240 -25.92 -3.14 15.13
C GLN A 240 -25.80 -4.10 13.93
N LEU A 241 -25.12 -3.66 12.86
CA LEU A 241 -24.94 -4.45 11.65
C LEU A 241 -23.82 -5.50 11.77
N GLY A 242 -22.89 -5.30 12.70
CA GLY A 242 -21.76 -6.18 12.97
C GLY A 242 -21.16 -5.91 14.34
N ALA A 243 -20.03 -6.53 14.63
CA ALA A 243 -19.34 -6.43 15.92
C ALA A 243 -18.48 -5.17 16.02
N ASP A 244 -17.80 -4.77 14.95
CA ASP A 244 -16.94 -3.57 14.91
C ASP A 244 -16.80 -3.01 13.49
N ILE A 245 -16.25 -1.79 13.41
CA ILE A 245 -15.96 -1.09 12.14
C ILE A 245 -14.54 -0.55 12.23
N ASP A 246 -13.69 -1.03 11.29
CA ASP A 246 -12.33 -0.52 11.10
C ASP A 246 -12.27 0.49 9.96
N ILE A 247 -11.20 1.29 9.95
CA ILE A 247 -10.96 2.32 8.94
C ILE A 247 -9.59 2.09 8.34
N GLY A 248 -9.51 2.15 7.02
CA GLY A 248 -8.27 2.25 6.26
C GLY A 248 -8.23 3.56 5.48
N PHE A 249 -7.09 4.23 5.48
CA PHE A 249 -6.82 5.37 4.62
C PHE A 249 -5.40 5.23 4.06
N ASP A 250 -5.29 5.11 2.74
CA ASP A 250 -4.00 5.07 2.04
C ASP A 250 -3.88 6.25 1.08
N ASP A 251 -3.00 7.18 1.43
CA ASP A 251 -2.64 8.33 0.62
C ASP A 251 -1.24 8.24 0.01
N SER A 252 -0.62 7.05 0.04
CA SER A 252 0.73 6.77 -0.46
C SER A 252 0.77 6.34 -1.92
N THR A 253 -0.39 6.05 -2.52
CA THR A 253 -0.56 5.63 -3.92
C THR A 253 -0.97 6.80 -4.82
N LEU A 254 -0.83 6.64 -6.14
CA LEU A 254 -1.20 7.68 -7.12
C LEU A 254 -2.69 8.07 -7.01
N GLN A 255 -3.53 7.13 -6.60
CA GLN A 255 -4.97 7.32 -6.40
C GLN A 255 -5.36 6.88 -4.99
N PRO A 256 -5.31 7.79 -4.02
CA PRO A 256 -5.59 7.50 -2.62
C PRO A 256 -6.99 6.96 -2.36
N THR A 257 -7.12 6.10 -1.34
CA THR A 257 -8.35 5.39 -1.00
C THR A 257 -8.73 5.54 0.46
N LEU A 258 -10.03 5.52 0.71
CA LEU A 258 -10.65 5.34 2.02
C LEU A 258 -11.39 4.02 2.06
N GLU A 259 -11.26 3.29 3.16
CA GLU A 259 -11.92 2.02 3.40
C GLU A 259 -12.66 2.02 4.72
N LEU A 260 -13.84 1.40 4.75
CA LEU A 260 -14.58 1.06 5.97
C LEU A 260 -14.81 -0.45 5.97
N LEU A 261 -14.37 -1.12 7.01
CA LEU A 261 -14.49 -2.57 7.15
C LEU A 261 -15.42 -2.92 8.30
N LEU A 262 -16.59 -3.48 7.97
CA LEU A 262 -17.54 -4.04 8.93
C LEU A 262 -17.14 -5.50 9.23
N ARG A 263 -16.93 -5.82 10.51
CA ARG A 263 -16.59 -7.16 11.00
C ARG A 263 -17.73 -7.80 11.76
N GLY A 264 -17.79 -9.13 11.72
CA GLY A 264 -18.72 -9.90 12.51
C GLY A 264 -20.18 -9.60 12.13
N ALA A 265 -20.47 -9.60 10.83
CA ALA A 265 -21.80 -9.35 10.30
C ALA A 265 -22.47 -10.63 9.76
N THR A 266 -23.78 -10.61 9.59
CA THR A 266 -24.47 -11.54 8.71
C THR A 266 -24.50 -11.02 7.27
N VAL A 267 -24.75 -11.87 6.29
CA VAL A 267 -24.89 -11.44 4.88
C VAL A 267 -25.94 -10.34 4.72
N ASP A 268 -27.10 -10.47 5.41
CA ASP A 268 -28.17 -9.48 5.35
C ASP A 268 -27.77 -8.14 6.00
N SER A 269 -27.00 -8.18 7.08
CA SER A 269 -26.45 -6.98 7.73
C SER A 269 -25.37 -6.32 6.88
N ALA A 270 -24.46 -7.11 6.33
CA ALA A 270 -23.39 -6.65 5.45
C ALA A 270 -23.93 -5.88 4.22
N ARG A 271 -25.03 -6.38 3.62
CA ARG A 271 -25.70 -5.69 2.49
C ARG A 271 -26.36 -4.38 2.86
N LYS A 272 -26.63 -4.13 4.17
CA LYS A 272 -27.18 -2.86 4.68
C LYS A 272 -26.11 -1.85 5.04
N PHE A 273 -24.82 -2.24 5.02
CA PHE A 273 -23.74 -1.39 5.50
C PHE A 273 -23.56 -0.12 4.66
N ALA A 274 -23.48 -0.21 3.34
CA ALA A 274 -23.37 0.97 2.46
C ALA A 274 -24.57 1.93 2.60
N PRO A 275 -25.83 1.49 2.61
CA PRO A 275 -26.98 2.34 2.95
C PRO A 275 -26.89 2.98 4.33
N ALA A 276 -26.40 2.26 5.35
CA ALA A 276 -26.25 2.79 6.70
C ALA A 276 -25.20 3.90 6.77
N VAL A 277 -24.04 3.72 6.09
CA VAL A 277 -23.02 4.76 5.97
C VAL A 277 -23.60 6.01 5.32
N ARG A 278 -24.30 5.87 4.20
CA ARG A 278 -24.95 7.00 3.53
C ARG A 278 -25.91 7.74 4.45
N LYS A 279 -26.80 7.00 5.14
CA LYS A 279 -27.76 7.58 6.09
C LYS A 279 -27.04 8.33 7.21
N ALA A 280 -26.00 7.73 7.81
CA ALA A 280 -25.27 8.36 8.91
C ALA A 280 -24.55 9.65 8.46
N VAL A 281 -23.94 9.65 7.27
CA VAL A 281 -23.33 10.84 6.65
C VAL A 281 -24.39 11.92 6.39
N ASP A 282 -25.52 11.58 5.80
CA ASP A 282 -26.61 12.53 5.51
C ASP A 282 -27.19 13.14 6.80
N GLU A 283 -27.32 12.38 7.89
CA GLU A 283 -27.75 12.93 9.20
C GLU A 283 -26.70 13.85 9.81
N LEU A 284 -25.42 13.47 9.73
CA LEU A 284 -24.34 14.32 10.23
C LEU A 284 -24.26 15.65 9.48
N LEU A 285 -24.45 15.64 8.16
CA LEU A 285 -24.47 16.86 7.34
C LEU A 285 -25.66 17.80 7.65
N LYS A 286 -26.77 17.32 8.23
CA LYS A 286 -27.88 18.17 8.67
C LYS A 286 -27.56 18.96 9.95
N THR A 287 -26.75 18.38 10.82
CA THR A 287 -26.34 18.97 12.10
C THR A 287 -25.03 19.75 12.00
N GLY A 288 -24.25 19.50 10.96
CA GLY A 288 -22.85 19.92 10.80
C GLY A 288 -21.89 19.10 11.66
N ILE A 289 -20.63 19.06 11.26
CA ILE A 289 -19.57 18.41 12.03
C ILE A 289 -19.20 19.33 13.21
N PRO A 290 -19.11 18.82 14.45
CA PRO A 290 -18.71 19.65 15.59
C PRO A 290 -17.32 20.24 15.38
N HIS A 291 -17.23 21.58 15.43
CA HIS A 291 -15.99 22.34 15.21
C HIS A 291 -14.85 21.87 16.12
N ASP A 292 -15.13 21.66 17.41
CA ASP A 292 -14.11 21.27 18.39
C ASP A 292 -13.49 19.91 18.09
N LEU A 293 -14.25 18.97 17.49
CA LEU A 293 -13.72 17.66 17.10
C LEU A 293 -12.76 17.78 15.90
N LEU A 294 -13.12 18.60 14.90
CA LEU A 294 -12.24 18.86 13.76
C LEU A 294 -10.98 19.60 14.20
N LEU A 295 -11.10 20.59 15.08
CA LEU A 295 -9.96 21.31 15.64
C LEU A 295 -9.03 20.38 16.43
N ALA A 296 -9.59 19.47 17.22
CA ALA A 296 -8.81 18.49 17.97
C ALA A 296 -8.07 17.54 17.04
N ALA A 297 -8.74 16.97 16.02
CA ALA A 297 -8.12 16.09 15.03
C ALA A 297 -7.04 16.81 14.18
N LEU A 298 -7.27 18.08 13.82
CA LEU A 298 -6.28 18.89 13.13
C LEU A 298 -5.04 19.13 14.00
N ASN A 299 -5.21 19.45 15.29
CA ASN A 299 -4.08 19.62 16.20
C ASN A 299 -3.33 18.31 16.43
N GLU A 300 -4.02 17.18 16.50
CA GLU A 300 -3.42 15.86 16.63
C GLU A 300 -2.58 15.49 15.38
N ALA A 301 -3.13 15.70 14.19
CA ALA A 301 -2.41 15.46 12.94
C ALA A 301 -1.18 16.37 12.80
N GLU A 302 -1.30 17.68 13.15
CA GLU A 302 -0.16 18.60 13.13
C GLU A 302 0.91 18.18 14.15
N PHE A 303 0.53 17.78 15.35
CA PHE A 303 1.45 17.29 16.37
C PHE A 303 2.15 15.99 15.91
N ALA A 304 1.40 15.03 15.35
CA ALA A 304 1.94 13.79 14.81
C ALA A 304 2.94 14.05 13.67
N SER A 305 2.69 15.05 12.83
CA SER A 305 3.61 15.44 11.75
C SER A 305 4.95 15.98 12.27
N LEU A 306 4.96 16.60 13.45
CA LEU A 306 6.17 17.12 14.10
C LEU A 306 6.93 16.05 14.90
N GLU A 307 6.20 15.24 15.67
CA GLU A 307 6.78 14.20 16.53
C GLU A 307 7.19 12.94 15.75
N ARG A 308 6.60 12.74 14.56
CA ARG A 308 6.87 11.60 13.67
C ARG A 308 6.87 10.25 14.40
N PRO A 309 5.78 9.89 15.06
CA PRO A 309 5.70 8.63 15.78
C PRO A 309 5.83 7.47 14.80
N GLY A 310 6.78 6.55 15.05
CA GLY A 310 6.96 5.39 14.19
C GLY A 310 8.24 4.62 14.48
N SER A 311 8.40 3.48 13.81
CA SER A 311 9.57 2.60 13.96
C SER A 311 10.68 2.90 12.94
N LEU A 312 10.39 3.73 11.92
CA LEU A 312 11.38 4.10 10.90
C LEU A 312 12.24 5.27 11.38
N PRO A 313 13.56 5.24 11.11
CA PRO A 313 14.39 6.44 11.29
C PRO A 313 13.88 7.60 10.42
N ASP A 314 13.91 8.83 10.93
CA ASP A 314 13.41 10.03 10.24
C ASP A 314 13.96 10.18 8.82
N GLY A 315 15.26 9.96 8.63
CA GLY A 315 15.88 10.05 7.31
C GLY A 315 15.40 8.99 6.33
N VAL A 316 14.97 7.81 6.81
CA VAL A 316 14.36 6.76 5.99
C VAL A 316 12.95 7.17 5.58
N LEU A 317 12.17 7.69 6.52
CA LEU A 317 10.83 8.19 6.24
C LEU A 317 10.86 9.35 5.22
N ASP A 318 11.74 10.33 5.43
CA ASP A 318 11.93 11.45 4.48
C ASP A 318 12.35 10.96 3.09
N ALA A 319 13.21 9.94 3.02
CA ALA A 319 13.62 9.36 1.74
C ALA A 319 12.48 8.66 1.01
N ILE A 320 11.64 7.91 1.72
CA ILE A 320 10.44 7.26 1.16
C ILE A 320 9.44 8.32 0.69
N ASN A 321 9.18 9.35 1.49
CA ASN A 321 8.30 10.45 1.14
C ASN A 321 8.80 11.21 -0.10
N ALA A 322 10.09 11.52 -0.15
CA ALA A 322 10.70 12.17 -1.31
C ALA A 322 10.59 11.31 -2.59
N ALA A 323 10.84 10.01 -2.48
CA ALA A 323 10.70 9.07 -3.60
C ALA A 323 9.23 8.96 -4.06
N THR A 324 8.28 8.95 -3.14
CA THR A 324 6.83 8.88 -3.42
C THR A 324 6.35 10.17 -4.12
N GLY A 325 6.71 11.35 -3.60
CA GLY A 325 6.40 12.63 -4.23
C GLY A 325 6.98 12.73 -5.64
N TRP A 326 8.25 12.35 -5.81
CA TRP A 326 8.91 12.30 -7.12
C TRP A 326 8.24 11.32 -8.08
N LEU A 327 7.86 10.12 -7.60
CA LEU A 327 7.23 9.09 -8.44
C LEU A 327 5.91 9.60 -9.03
N HIS A 328 5.05 10.18 -8.20
CA HIS A 328 3.69 10.51 -8.60
C HIS A 328 3.56 11.89 -9.27
N THR A 329 4.45 12.85 -8.95
CA THR A 329 4.30 14.23 -9.41
C THR A 329 5.57 14.81 -10.06
N GLY A 330 6.71 14.17 -9.88
CA GLY A 330 8.02 14.72 -10.24
C GLY A 330 8.61 15.66 -9.17
N ASP A 331 7.86 15.98 -8.11
CA ASP A 331 8.30 16.85 -7.01
C ASP A 331 8.67 16.02 -5.77
N ALA A 332 9.97 15.84 -5.53
CA ALA A 332 10.47 15.13 -4.36
C ALA A 332 10.25 15.88 -3.03
N ALA A 333 9.93 17.16 -3.06
CA ALA A 333 9.71 17.96 -1.86
C ALA A 333 8.23 18.00 -1.42
N LEU A 334 7.32 17.49 -2.24
CA LEU A 334 5.87 17.61 -2.05
C LEU A 334 5.38 17.15 -0.66
N LEU A 335 5.93 16.04 -0.16
CA LEU A 335 5.55 15.46 1.14
C LEU A 335 6.45 15.91 2.31
N LEU A 336 7.48 16.72 2.05
CA LEU A 336 8.44 17.13 3.08
C LEU A 336 8.06 18.45 3.78
N HIS A 337 7.09 19.20 3.25
CA HIS A 337 6.71 20.52 3.74
C HIS A 337 5.20 20.62 3.96
N THR A 338 4.76 20.33 5.17
CA THR A 338 3.33 20.27 5.54
C THR A 338 2.82 21.51 6.27
N ASP A 339 3.71 22.38 6.80
CA ASP A 339 3.32 23.52 7.65
C ASP A 339 2.26 24.43 6.99
N LYS A 340 2.40 24.71 5.69
CA LYS A 340 1.46 25.54 4.94
C LYS A 340 0.10 24.89 4.77
N LEU A 341 0.05 23.55 4.70
CA LEU A 341 -1.18 22.79 4.57
C LEU A 341 -2.01 22.89 5.85
N PHE A 342 -1.40 22.74 7.03
CA PHE A 342 -2.08 22.90 8.30
C PHE A 342 -2.64 24.31 8.48
N ALA A 343 -1.85 25.34 8.10
CA ALA A 343 -2.35 26.73 8.15
C ALA A 343 -3.53 26.97 7.20
N ALA A 344 -3.51 26.39 6.00
CA ALA A 344 -4.63 26.47 5.06
C ALA A 344 -5.87 25.74 5.59
N LEU A 345 -5.70 24.53 6.16
CA LEU A 345 -6.79 23.74 6.71
C LEU A 345 -7.45 24.38 7.94
N ARG A 346 -6.70 25.14 8.76
CA ARG A 346 -7.27 25.94 9.84
C ARG A 346 -8.23 27.01 9.31
N ASN A 347 -7.87 27.70 8.23
CA ASN A 347 -8.78 28.66 7.60
C ASN A 347 -10.02 27.97 7.03
N LYS A 348 -9.83 26.84 6.36
CA LYS A 348 -10.92 26.02 5.80
C LYS A 348 -11.87 25.46 6.86
N LEU A 349 -11.36 25.19 8.07
CA LEU A 349 -12.18 24.80 9.21
C LEU A 349 -13.18 25.89 9.56
N GLU A 350 -12.74 27.16 9.63
CA GLU A 350 -13.62 28.31 9.91
C GLU A 350 -14.62 28.59 8.77
N GLU A 351 -14.30 28.17 7.54
CA GLU A 351 -15.17 28.35 6.36
C GLU A 351 -16.22 27.22 6.21
N GLY A 352 -16.19 26.18 7.05
CA GLY A 352 -17.09 25.03 6.95
C GLY A 352 -16.78 24.09 5.77
N TRP A 353 -15.55 24.11 5.28
CA TRP A 353 -15.13 23.29 4.15
C TRP A 353 -15.21 21.77 4.41
N PHE A 354 -15.03 21.34 5.66
CA PHE A 354 -15.07 19.92 6.02
C PHE A 354 -16.45 19.27 5.81
N ASP A 355 -17.55 20.01 5.95
CA ASP A 355 -18.88 19.51 5.59
C ASP A 355 -19.01 19.26 4.08
N THR A 356 -18.37 20.12 3.28
CA THR A 356 -18.31 19.92 1.83
C THR A 356 -17.45 18.70 1.47
N LEU A 357 -16.28 18.57 2.10
CA LEU A 357 -15.39 17.42 1.92
C LEU A 357 -16.09 16.10 2.29
N LEU A 358 -16.79 16.05 3.43
CA LEU A 358 -17.57 14.88 3.85
C LEU A 358 -18.62 14.50 2.81
N ARG A 359 -19.37 15.48 2.31
CA ARG A 359 -20.39 15.26 1.28
C ARG A 359 -19.78 14.72 -0.01
N GLU A 360 -18.70 15.32 -0.49
CA GLU A 360 -18.03 14.91 -1.72
C GLU A 360 -17.44 13.52 -1.60
N LEU A 361 -16.77 13.20 -0.48
CA LEU A 361 -16.10 11.93 -0.23
C LEU A 361 -17.08 10.75 -0.29
N PHE A 362 -18.25 10.88 0.32
CA PHE A 362 -19.26 9.83 0.38
C PHE A 362 -20.39 9.98 -0.66
N ALA A 363 -20.31 10.96 -1.59
CA ALA A 363 -21.32 11.10 -2.65
C ALA A 363 -21.34 9.94 -3.65
N PRO A 364 -20.21 9.40 -4.12
CA PRO A 364 -20.20 8.21 -4.97
C PRO A 364 -20.68 6.97 -4.20
N ALA A 365 -21.30 6.02 -4.90
CA ALA A 365 -21.52 4.70 -4.33
C ALA A 365 -20.16 4.00 -4.16
N PRO A 366 -19.91 3.32 -3.03
CA PRO A 366 -18.63 2.65 -2.80
C PRO A 366 -18.46 1.42 -3.71
N VAL A 367 -17.21 1.02 -3.90
CA VAL A 367 -16.89 -0.37 -4.20
C VAL A 367 -17.14 -1.18 -2.93
N GLN A 368 -17.84 -2.31 -3.05
CA GLN A 368 -18.21 -3.16 -1.93
C GLN A 368 -17.72 -4.58 -2.16
N VAL A 369 -17.07 -5.17 -1.16
CA VAL A 369 -16.69 -6.58 -1.16
C VAL A 369 -17.23 -7.24 0.09
N LEU A 370 -17.96 -8.35 -0.10
CA LEU A 370 -18.43 -9.21 0.99
C LEU A 370 -17.60 -10.49 0.99
N GLN A 371 -16.98 -10.79 2.12
CA GLN A 371 -16.28 -12.04 2.34
C GLN A 371 -17.15 -12.94 3.22
N ILE A 372 -17.55 -14.11 2.66
CA ILE A 372 -18.54 -15.00 3.26
C ILE A 372 -17.86 -16.28 3.71
N PRO A 373 -17.86 -16.60 5.03
CA PRO A 373 -17.38 -17.89 5.52
C PRO A 373 -18.12 -19.03 4.86
N THR A 374 -17.38 -19.98 4.30
CA THR A 374 -17.92 -21.07 3.46
C THR A 374 -17.21 -22.38 3.81
N ALA A 375 -17.95 -23.45 3.96
CA ALA A 375 -17.36 -24.78 4.15
C ALA A 375 -16.59 -25.22 2.90
N PRO A 376 -15.40 -25.84 3.04
CA PRO A 376 -14.68 -26.41 1.91
C PRO A 376 -15.54 -27.45 1.19
N LYS A 377 -15.57 -27.41 -0.14
CA LYS A 377 -16.21 -28.50 -0.91
C LYS A 377 -15.36 -29.76 -0.75
N THR A 378 -16.00 -30.87 -0.48
CA THR A 378 -15.35 -32.17 -0.22
C THR A 378 -14.54 -32.71 -1.41
N GLU A 379 -14.63 -32.09 -2.58
CA GLU A 379 -13.83 -32.40 -3.79
C GLU A 379 -12.66 -31.46 -4.05
N ASP A 380 -12.52 -30.35 -3.32
CA ASP A 380 -11.52 -29.32 -3.51
C ASP A 380 -10.29 -29.49 -2.58
N ALA A 381 -9.99 -30.72 -2.15
CA ALA A 381 -8.71 -31.03 -1.47
C ALA A 381 -7.47 -30.90 -2.41
N ALA A 382 -7.69 -30.56 -3.68
CA ALA A 382 -6.68 -30.01 -4.57
C ALA A 382 -7.12 -28.57 -4.92
N ALA A 383 -6.31 -27.57 -4.56
CA ALA A 383 -6.57 -26.17 -4.91
C ALA A 383 -6.99 -26.04 -6.38
N PRO A 384 -8.08 -25.33 -6.70
CA PRO A 384 -8.50 -25.16 -8.08
C PRO A 384 -7.41 -24.41 -8.85
N VAL A 385 -6.79 -25.10 -9.78
CA VAL A 385 -5.99 -24.44 -10.82
C VAL A 385 -6.98 -23.64 -11.67
N ARG A 386 -7.11 -22.34 -11.39
CA ARG A 386 -7.84 -21.42 -12.27
C ARG A 386 -7.09 -21.31 -13.59
N THR A 387 -7.63 -21.93 -14.63
CA THR A 387 -7.11 -21.92 -16.01
C THR A 387 -7.47 -20.63 -16.77
N ASP A 388 -8.11 -19.65 -16.17
CA ASP A 388 -8.70 -18.48 -16.84
C ASP A 388 -7.91 -17.17 -16.62
N GLY A 389 -6.72 -17.26 -16.03
CA GLY A 389 -5.82 -16.12 -15.90
C GLY A 389 -5.26 -15.69 -17.24
N LYS A 390 -6.03 -14.98 -18.06
CA LYS A 390 -5.46 -14.10 -19.08
C LYS A 390 -4.69 -13.00 -18.37
N LEU A 391 -3.40 -13.24 -18.17
CA LEU A 391 -2.43 -12.20 -17.93
C LEU A 391 -2.40 -11.29 -19.16
N VAL A 392 -3.22 -10.24 -19.15
CA VAL A 392 -3.10 -9.13 -20.09
C VAL A 392 -1.94 -8.25 -19.58
N LEU A 393 -0.72 -8.77 -19.75
CA LEU A 393 0.52 -7.98 -19.68
C LEU A 393 0.98 -7.68 -21.11
N GLU A 394 0.09 -7.21 -21.94
CA GLU A 394 0.40 -6.60 -23.23
C GLU A 394 -0.37 -5.28 -23.34
N HIS A 395 0.26 -4.21 -22.85
CA HIS A 395 0.10 -2.92 -23.49
C HIS A 395 1.46 -2.25 -23.67
N PRO A 396 1.66 -1.60 -24.84
CA PRO A 396 2.95 -1.21 -25.39
C PRO A 396 3.66 -0.10 -24.63
#